data_e25b0fbe7b2a655b891fea8db5c551ac
#
_entry.id   e25b0fbe7b2a655b891fea8db5c551ac
#
_cell.length_a   1.000
_cell.length_b   1.000
_cell.length_c   1.000
_cell.angle_alpha   90.00
_cell.angle_beta   90.00
_cell.angle_gamma   90.00
#
_symmetry.space_group_name_H-M   'P 1'
#
loop_
_entity.id
_entity.type
_entity.pdbx_description
1 polymer ?
#
loop_
_entity_poly.entity_id
_entity_poly.type
_entity_poly.pdbx_seq_one_letter_code
_entity_poly.pdbx_strand_id
1 'polypeptide(L)'
;MTFRSVAVALCALLLGACATLPDITQSRSPCQLEPGGWCGFVREAAVDAFPYAVASTNAYTGDDDLFAKPGRVLQRLDHIPVAPEDADKGFSYELFNQYESGSGSRADRKPVARVLAFRGTDLKGLSDIFYGTLRSDQIELALRYFAAEKARLGSDVPWVVTGHSLGGALATEVSVAHPDVRAYMFNTSPFYRSDVRENALRRTVFNERGEVLRRFARFDDPPAANVFTINCEPRRNALFKHKVRPLADCITWIAAYASTDAYEVVKANGIAKPLVECGSPDESHPGPAARQAEPCVHIARRKAKAKDDSSTIEPAAPSR
;
A
#
# COMPACT_ATOMS: atom_id res chain seq x y z
N MET A 1 18.93 36.13 31.01
CA MET A 1 18.51 34.81 30.46
C MET A 1 19.04 33.76 31.42
N THR A 2 18.17 33.04 32.09
CA THR A 2 18.54 32.07 33.12
C THR A 2 18.96 30.75 32.47
N PHE A 3 19.91 30.06 33.04
CA PHE A 3 20.46 28.77 32.57
C PHE A 3 19.34 27.71 32.27
N ARG A 4 18.21 27.80 32.97
CA ARG A 4 17.02 26.98 32.71
C ARG A 4 16.37 27.24 31.37
N SER A 5 16.32 28.49 30.91
CA SER A 5 15.67 28.83 29.63
C SER A 5 16.50 28.35 28.42
N VAL A 6 17.84 28.32 28.55
CA VAL A 6 18.71 27.79 27.49
C VAL A 6 18.64 26.26 27.43
N ALA A 7 18.55 25.57 28.57
CA ALA A 7 18.41 24.11 28.60
C ALA A 7 17.08 23.62 27.99
N VAL A 8 15.97 24.32 28.26
CA VAL A 8 14.67 24.00 27.67
C VAL A 8 14.66 24.22 26.16
N ALA A 9 15.27 25.31 25.68
CA ALA A 9 15.39 25.57 24.25
C ALA A 9 16.27 24.54 23.53
N LEU A 10 17.33 24.08 24.17
CA LEU A 10 18.23 23.05 23.62
C LEU A 10 17.54 21.68 23.56
N CYS A 11 16.77 21.31 24.60
CA CYS A 11 15.96 20.10 24.59
C CYS A 11 14.86 20.13 23.55
N ALA A 12 14.21 21.28 23.34
CA ALA A 12 13.20 21.43 22.28
C ALA A 12 13.78 21.31 20.87
N LEU A 13 15.01 21.80 20.65
CA LEU A 13 15.73 21.65 19.38
C LEU A 13 16.17 20.20 19.13
N LEU A 14 16.57 19.48 20.18
CA LEU A 14 16.96 18.06 20.06
C LEU A 14 15.75 17.15 19.83
N LEU A 15 14.59 17.45 20.39
CA LEU A 15 13.36 16.71 20.17
C LEU A 15 12.79 16.96 18.76
N GLY A 16 13.00 18.13 18.17
CA GLY A 16 12.61 18.44 16.79
C GLY A 16 13.46 17.70 15.75
N ALA A 17 14.71 17.35 16.05
CA ALA A 17 15.60 16.63 15.14
C ALA A 17 15.26 15.14 15.01
N CYS A 18 14.58 14.55 16.00
CA CYS A 18 14.16 13.14 15.95
C CYS A 18 12.84 12.90 15.20
N ALA A 19 12.09 13.96 14.83
CA ALA A 19 10.79 13.83 14.17
C ALA A 19 10.85 13.74 12.65
N THR A 20 11.99 13.94 12.03
CA THR A 20 12.17 13.73 10.58
C THR A 20 12.69 12.32 10.35
N LEU A 21 11.79 11.35 10.30
CA LEU A 21 12.12 10.08 9.66
C LEU A 21 12.72 10.38 8.28
N PRO A 22 13.89 9.83 7.95
CA PRO A 22 14.49 10.10 6.66
C PRO A 22 13.52 9.70 5.56
N ASP A 23 13.35 10.57 4.59
CA ASP A 23 12.56 10.26 3.41
C ASP A 23 13.19 9.07 2.70
N ILE A 24 12.49 7.93 2.69
CA ILE A 24 12.92 6.72 1.96
C ILE A 24 12.59 6.93 0.48
N THR A 25 13.15 7.97 -0.12
CA THR A 25 13.26 8.05 -1.57
C THR A 25 14.43 7.17 -2.01
N GLN A 26 14.40 6.62 -3.20
CA GLN A 26 15.49 5.81 -3.74
C GLN A 26 16.84 6.54 -3.67
N SER A 27 16.87 7.87 -3.80
CA SER A 27 18.08 8.68 -3.65
C SER A 27 18.73 8.62 -2.27
N ARG A 28 17.97 8.19 -1.25
CA ARG A 28 18.44 8.01 0.13
C ARG A 28 18.34 6.57 0.59
N SER A 29 17.94 5.67 -0.28
CA SER A 29 17.87 4.25 0.02
C SER A 29 19.28 3.70 0.25
N PRO A 30 19.52 2.89 1.30
CA PRO A 30 20.77 2.15 1.45
C PRO A 30 20.96 1.11 0.34
N CYS A 31 19.92 0.79 -0.42
CA CYS A 31 19.86 -0.25 -1.44
C CYS A 31 19.93 0.31 -2.86
N GLN A 32 20.68 1.40 -3.08
CA GLN A 32 20.76 2.10 -4.37
C GLN A 32 21.24 1.21 -5.54
N LEU A 33 22.01 0.16 -5.26
CA LEU A 33 22.50 -0.79 -6.28
C LEU A 33 21.55 -2.00 -6.49
N GLU A 34 20.52 -2.08 -5.66
CA GLU A 34 19.51 -3.12 -5.82
C GLU A 34 18.52 -2.76 -6.95
N PRO A 35 17.84 -3.76 -7.56
CA PRO A 35 16.87 -3.50 -8.61
C PRO A 35 15.84 -2.41 -8.24
N GLY A 36 15.72 -1.39 -9.09
CA GLY A 36 14.87 -0.21 -8.84
C GLY A 36 15.25 0.64 -7.63
N GLY A 37 16.36 0.32 -6.94
CA GLY A 37 16.75 0.95 -5.67
C GLY A 37 15.93 0.43 -4.46
N TRP A 38 15.18 -0.66 -4.62
CA TRP A 38 14.38 -1.27 -3.56
C TRP A 38 15.18 -2.33 -2.82
N CYS A 39 15.23 -2.24 -1.48
CA CYS A 39 15.89 -3.24 -0.66
C CYS A 39 15.27 -4.63 -0.84
N GLY A 40 16.08 -5.69 -0.76
CA GLY A 40 15.65 -7.07 -0.95
C GLY A 40 14.44 -7.44 -0.10
N PHE A 41 14.45 -7.10 1.20
CA PHE A 41 13.31 -7.37 2.10
C PHE A 41 12.00 -6.66 1.70
N VAL A 42 12.08 -5.48 1.05
CA VAL A 42 10.89 -4.78 0.54
C VAL A 42 10.36 -5.48 -0.71
N ARG A 43 11.26 -5.95 -1.59
CA ARG A 43 10.86 -6.71 -2.79
C ARG A 43 10.24 -8.06 -2.42
N GLU A 44 10.82 -8.78 -1.46
CA GLU A 44 10.27 -10.03 -0.95
C GLU A 44 8.88 -9.82 -0.34
N ALA A 45 8.73 -8.81 0.53
CA ALA A 45 7.44 -8.47 1.11
C ALA A 45 6.42 -8.04 0.04
N ALA A 46 6.85 -7.34 -1.01
CA ALA A 46 5.99 -6.96 -2.12
C ALA A 46 5.54 -8.17 -2.96
N VAL A 47 6.43 -9.17 -3.17
CA VAL A 47 6.08 -10.43 -3.84
C VAL A 47 4.99 -11.17 -3.07
N ASP A 48 5.09 -11.22 -1.75
CA ASP A 48 4.06 -11.83 -0.91
C ASP A 48 2.74 -11.05 -0.93
N ALA A 49 2.82 -9.71 -0.99
CA ALA A 49 1.66 -8.83 -0.80
C ALA A 49 0.91 -8.48 -2.09
N PHE A 50 1.56 -8.51 -3.28
CA PHE A 50 0.92 -7.99 -4.50
C PHE A 50 -0.40 -8.68 -4.87
N PRO A 51 -0.60 -10.00 -4.69
CA PRO A 51 -1.88 -10.62 -5.01
C PRO A 51 -3.02 -10.05 -4.16
N TYR A 52 -2.72 -9.78 -2.90
CA TYR A 52 -3.69 -9.24 -1.94
C TYR A 52 -3.94 -7.75 -2.15
N ALA A 53 -2.94 -6.98 -2.62
CA ALA A 53 -3.13 -5.59 -3.04
C ALA A 53 -4.06 -5.50 -4.25
N VAL A 54 -3.89 -6.39 -5.24
CA VAL A 54 -4.78 -6.54 -6.38
C VAL A 54 -6.18 -6.95 -5.95
N ALA A 55 -6.31 -7.94 -5.05
CA ALA A 55 -7.59 -8.39 -4.52
C ALA A 55 -8.32 -7.27 -3.75
N SER A 56 -7.59 -6.52 -2.90
CA SER A 56 -8.14 -5.38 -2.15
C SER A 56 -8.61 -4.24 -3.05
N THR A 57 -7.93 -4.01 -4.18
CA THR A 57 -8.35 -3.05 -5.20
C THR A 57 -9.63 -3.53 -5.87
N ASN A 58 -9.67 -4.80 -6.27
CA ASN A 58 -10.80 -5.38 -6.99
C ASN A 58 -12.03 -5.68 -6.10
N ALA A 59 -11.95 -5.45 -4.79
CA ALA A 59 -13.10 -5.44 -3.90
C ALA A 59 -13.98 -4.17 -4.06
N TYR A 60 -13.48 -3.12 -4.72
CA TYR A 60 -14.23 -1.91 -5.06
C TYR A 60 -14.97 -2.09 -6.39
N THR A 61 -15.91 -3.01 -6.44
CA THR A 61 -16.71 -3.28 -7.64
C THR A 61 -17.44 -2.04 -8.14
N GLY A 62 -17.33 -1.74 -9.44
CA GLY A 62 -17.99 -0.57 -10.04
C GLY A 62 -17.11 0.67 -10.20
N ASP A 63 -15.86 0.62 -9.76
CA ASP A 63 -14.85 1.66 -10.03
C ASP A 63 -14.09 1.39 -11.33
N ASP A 64 -13.75 2.45 -12.06
CA ASP A 64 -12.93 2.38 -13.28
C ASP A 64 -11.47 2.01 -12.98
N ASP A 65 -11.05 2.10 -11.72
CA ASP A 65 -9.66 1.89 -11.27
C ASP A 65 -9.31 0.44 -10.90
N LEU A 66 -10.08 -0.55 -11.36
CA LEU A 66 -9.83 -1.96 -11.07
C LEU A 66 -8.69 -2.54 -11.92
N PHE A 67 -8.08 -3.62 -11.43
CA PHE A 67 -7.21 -4.46 -12.25
C PHE A 67 -8.07 -5.31 -13.20
N ALA A 68 -8.18 -4.89 -14.45
CA ALA A 68 -8.92 -5.63 -15.47
C ALA A 68 -8.32 -7.03 -15.72
N LYS A 69 -7.01 -7.16 -15.48
CA LYS A 69 -6.25 -8.41 -15.64
C LYS A 69 -5.44 -8.69 -14.39
N PRO A 70 -6.06 -9.29 -13.36
CA PRO A 70 -5.40 -9.53 -12.06
C PRO A 70 -4.30 -10.61 -12.12
N GLY A 71 -3.99 -11.13 -13.29
CA GLY A 71 -2.95 -12.13 -13.49
C GLY A 71 -3.43 -13.57 -13.30
N ARG A 72 -2.46 -14.50 -13.39
CA ARG A 72 -2.73 -15.94 -13.26
C ARG A 72 -2.84 -16.39 -11.80
N VAL A 73 -2.36 -15.56 -10.87
CA VAL A 73 -2.31 -15.88 -9.45
C VAL A 73 -3.63 -15.72 -8.73
N LEU A 74 -4.58 -14.94 -9.28
CA LEU A 74 -5.88 -14.70 -8.68
C LEU A 74 -7.02 -15.10 -9.60
N GLN A 75 -8.06 -15.69 -9.02
CA GLN A 75 -9.33 -15.98 -9.67
C GLN A 75 -10.46 -15.59 -8.74
N ARG A 76 -11.34 -14.71 -9.20
CA ARG A 76 -12.58 -14.38 -8.49
C ARG A 76 -13.46 -15.62 -8.38
N LEU A 77 -14.08 -15.80 -7.23
CA LEU A 77 -15.06 -16.82 -6.93
C LEU A 77 -16.41 -16.18 -6.65
N ASP A 78 -17.46 -16.95 -6.88
CA ASP A 78 -18.77 -16.61 -6.35
C ASP A 78 -18.74 -16.68 -4.83
N HIS A 79 -19.28 -15.67 -4.18
CA HIS A 79 -19.39 -15.58 -2.73
C HIS A 79 -20.85 -15.55 -2.28
N ILE A 80 -21.08 -15.73 -0.98
CA ILE A 80 -22.41 -15.58 -0.40
C ILE A 80 -22.87 -14.13 -0.65
N PRO A 81 -24.03 -13.91 -1.27
CA PRO A 81 -24.55 -12.57 -1.48
C PRO A 81 -24.69 -11.80 -0.15
N VAL A 82 -24.21 -10.57 -0.13
CA VAL A 82 -24.43 -9.68 1.02
C VAL A 82 -25.92 -9.32 1.05
N ALA A 83 -26.56 -9.53 2.20
CA ALA A 83 -27.96 -9.18 2.38
C ALA A 83 -28.18 -7.67 2.17
N PRO A 84 -29.30 -7.24 1.58
CA PRO A 84 -29.55 -5.83 1.31
C PRO A 84 -29.35 -4.92 2.53
N GLU A 85 -29.87 -5.36 3.70
CA GLU A 85 -29.74 -4.64 4.98
C GLU A 85 -28.28 -4.52 5.47
N ASP A 86 -27.39 -5.41 5.07
CA ASP A 86 -25.98 -5.36 5.39
C ASP A 86 -25.21 -4.49 4.37
N ALA A 87 -25.60 -4.54 3.11
CA ALA A 87 -25.09 -3.68 2.06
C ALA A 87 -25.45 -2.20 2.33
N ASP A 88 -26.65 -1.92 2.85
CA ASP A 88 -27.09 -0.58 3.27
C ASP A 88 -26.22 0.00 4.41
N LYS A 89 -25.57 -0.87 5.19
CA LYS A 89 -24.54 -0.46 6.19
C LYS A 89 -23.19 -0.19 5.56
N GLY A 90 -23.04 -0.30 4.23
CA GLY A 90 -21.80 -0.11 3.50
C GLY A 90 -20.87 -1.34 3.54
N PHE A 91 -21.33 -2.51 3.99
CA PHE A 91 -20.54 -3.71 4.01
C PHE A 91 -20.51 -4.39 2.65
N SER A 92 -19.31 -4.77 2.20
CA SER A 92 -19.10 -5.53 0.97
C SER A 92 -17.77 -6.27 1.03
N TYR A 93 -17.67 -7.39 0.32
CA TYR A 93 -16.43 -8.14 0.16
C TYR A 93 -16.42 -8.88 -1.17
N GLU A 94 -15.26 -9.35 -1.56
CA GLU A 94 -15.03 -10.20 -2.72
C GLU A 94 -14.21 -11.42 -2.32
N LEU A 95 -14.38 -12.51 -3.06
CA LEU A 95 -13.71 -13.77 -2.79
C LEU A 95 -12.85 -14.21 -3.97
N PHE A 96 -11.65 -14.71 -3.68
CA PHE A 96 -10.72 -15.19 -4.70
C PHE A 96 -10.05 -16.50 -4.28
N ASN A 97 -9.70 -17.32 -5.27
CA ASN A 97 -8.63 -18.32 -5.11
C ASN A 97 -7.29 -17.71 -5.51
N GLN A 98 -6.27 -17.99 -4.71
CA GLN A 98 -4.87 -17.73 -5.07
C GLN A 98 -4.21 -19.02 -5.53
N TYR A 99 -3.40 -18.93 -6.57
CA TYR A 99 -2.62 -20.04 -7.13
C TYR A 99 -1.13 -19.72 -7.08
N GLU A 100 -0.30 -20.76 -6.99
CA GLU A 100 1.15 -20.59 -7.14
C GLU A 100 1.53 -20.07 -8.53
N SER A 101 2.67 -19.38 -8.57
CA SER A 101 3.35 -19.04 -9.83
C SER A 101 3.68 -20.30 -10.62
N GLY A 102 3.35 -20.35 -11.89
CA GLY A 102 3.71 -21.51 -12.72
C GLY A 102 3.14 -21.49 -14.12
N SER A 103 3.80 -22.28 -14.99
CA SER A 103 3.35 -22.56 -16.35
C SER A 103 2.37 -23.73 -16.32
N GLY A 104 1.16 -23.54 -16.78
CA GLY A 104 0.14 -24.58 -16.88
C GLY A 104 -1.27 -24.02 -16.85
N SER A 105 -2.26 -24.87 -17.23
CA SER A 105 -3.65 -24.48 -17.17
C SER A 105 -4.08 -24.27 -15.72
N ARG A 106 -4.83 -23.19 -15.46
CA ARG A 106 -5.42 -22.92 -14.14
C ARG A 106 -6.35 -24.06 -13.67
N ALA A 107 -6.97 -24.76 -14.61
CA ALA A 107 -7.88 -25.87 -14.32
C ALA A 107 -7.18 -27.04 -13.60
N ASP A 108 -5.87 -27.22 -13.83
CA ASP A 108 -5.09 -28.33 -13.29
C ASP A 108 -4.40 -27.99 -11.96
N ARG A 109 -4.50 -26.73 -11.50
CA ARG A 109 -3.83 -26.24 -10.30
C ARG A 109 -4.78 -26.19 -9.12
N LYS A 110 -4.30 -26.66 -7.95
CA LYS A 110 -5.00 -26.44 -6.68
C LYS A 110 -4.73 -25.03 -6.16
N PRO A 111 -5.74 -24.36 -5.58
CA PRO A 111 -5.50 -23.09 -4.93
C PRO A 111 -4.61 -23.28 -3.69
N VAL A 112 -3.68 -22.33 -3.49
CA VAL A 112 -2.77 -22.30 -2.32
C VAL A 112 -3.33 -21.46 -1.19
N ALA A 113 -4.28 -20.59 -1.49
CA ALA A 113 -5.04 -19.85 -0.48
C ALA A 113 -6.41 -19.43 -1.02
N ARG A 114 -7.35 -19.26 -0.10
CA ARG A 114 -8.62 -18.55 -0.31
C ARG A 114 -8.50 -17.15 0.26
N VAL A 115 -8.79 -16.15 -0.56
CA VAL A 115 -8.60 -14.75 -0.21
C VAL A 115 -9.95 -14.06 -0.13
N LEU A 116 -10.29 -13.57 1.06
CA LEU A 116 -11.47 -12.75 1.26
C LEU A 116 -11.02 -11.28 1.40
N ALA A 117 -11.45 -10.45 0.46
CA ALA A 117 -11.07 -9.05 0.36
C ALA A 117 -12.24 -8.16 0.79
N PHE A 118 -12.11 -7.46 1.93
CA PHE A 118 -13.10 -6.51 2.41
C PHE A 118 -12.96 -5.17 1.70
N ARG A 119 -14.08 -4.64 1.22
CA ARG A 119 -14.14 -3.28 0.68
C ARG A 119 -13.98 -2.26 1.82
N GLY A 120 -13.23 -1.21 1.57
CA GLY A 120 -13.22 -0.01 2.42
C GLY A 120 -14.33 0.97 2.05
N THR A 121 -14.42 2.06 2.80
CA THR A 121 -15.35 3.16 2.51
C THR A 121 -14.81 4.00 1.34
N ASP A 122 -15.70 4.47 0.46
CA ASP A 122 -15.33 5.39 -0.61
C ASP A 122 -14.83 6.73 -0.04
N LEU A 123 -13.93 7.40 -0.80
CA LEU A 123 -13.34 8.69 -0.38
C LEU A 123 -14.38 9.76 -0.01
N LYS A 124 -15.61 9.68 -0.56
CA LYS A 124 -16.72 10.57 -0.22
C LYS A 124 -17.24 10.35 1.20
N GLY A 125 -17.06 9.17 1.77
CA GLY A 125 -17.43 8.80 3.15
C GLY A 125 -16.28 8.93 4.15
N LEU A 126 -15.12 9.48 3.78
CA LEU A 126 -13.99 9.66 4.71
C LEU A 126 -14.35 10.55 5.93
N SER A 127 -15.29 11.49 5.78
CA SER A 127 -15.81 12.24 6.92
C SER A 127 -16.38 11.32 7.99
N ASP A 128 -17.06 10.25 7.60
CA ASP A 128 -17.68 9.29 8.50
C ASP A 128 -16.63 8.40 9.19
N ILE A 129 -15.50 8.14 8.50
CA ILE A 129 -14.33 7.48 9.09
C ILE A 129 -13.65 8.38 10.14
N PHE A 130 -13.61 9.71 9.90
CA PHE A 130 -13.01 10.68 10.83
C PHE A 130 -13.88 10.94 12.08
N TYR A 131 -15.20 10.83 11.97
CA TYR A 131 -16.14 11.09 13.06
C TYR A 131 -16.65 9.84 13.74
N GLY A 132 -16.45 8.69 13.18
CA GLY A 132 -17.02 7.45 13.67
C GLY A 132 -16.01 6.36 13.82
N THR A 133 -15.96 5.86 14.95
CA THR A 133 -15.69 4.49 15.29
C THR A 133 -15.97 3.57 14.10
N LEU A 134 -15.03 2.66 13.84
CA LEU A 134 -15.34 1.41 13.14
C LEU A 134 -16.66 0.89 13.75
N ARG A 135 -17.71 0.89 12.98
CA ARG A 135 -19.03 0.50 13.48
C ARG A 135 -18.96 -0.95 13.95
N SER A 136 -19.42 -1.21 15.16
CA SER A 136 -19.42 -2.57 15.71
C SER A 136 -20.17 -3.56 14.79
N ASP A 137 -21.23 -3.06 14.15
CA ASP A 137 -22.01 -3.83 13.19
C ASP A 137 -21.19 -4.32 11.99
N GLN A 138 -20.25 -3.51 11.46
CA GLN A 138 -19.39 -3.94 10.35
C GLN A 138 -18.36 -4.98 10.76
N ILE A 139 -17.84 -4.92 11.99
CA ILE A 139 -16.96 -5.98 12.53
C ILE A 139 -17.74 -7.29 12.65
N GLU A 140 -18.96 -7.24 13.22
CA GLU A 140 -19.81 -8.41 13.35
C GLU A 140 -20.17 -9.01 11.98
N LEU A 141 -20.45 -8.17 10.98
CA LEU A 141 -20.68 -8.59 9.61
C LEU A 141 -19.44 -9.28 9.03
N ALA A 142 -18.25 -8.69 9.17
CA ALA A 142 -17.01 -9.27 8.65
C ALA A 142 -16.74 -10.65 9.25
N LEU A 143 -16.90 -10.81 10.56
CA LEU A 143 -16.75 -12.10 11.25
C LEU A 143 -17.80 -13.11 10.80
N ARG A 144 -19.06 -12.70 10.67
CA ARG A 144 -20.17 -13.56 10.25
C ARG A 144 -20.00 -14.08 8.81
N TYR A 145 -19.73 -13.18 7.86
CA TYR A 145 -19.55 -13.56 6.46
C TYR A 145 -18.28 -14.38 6.25
N PHE A 146 -17.20 -14.05 6.95
CA PHE A 146 -15.98 -14.87 6.93
C PHE A 146 -16.24 -16.28 7.44
N ALA A 147 -16.92 -16.43 8.58
CA ALA A 147 -17.28 -17.74 9.15
C ALA A 147 -18.19 -18.54 8.20
N ALA A 148 -19.17 -17.90 7.57
CA ALA A 148 -20.06 -18.52 6.60
C ALA A 148 -19.31 -19.01 5.36
N GLU A 149 -18.41 -18.21 4.80
CA GLU A 149 -17.58 -18.61 3.65
C GLU A 149 -16.61 -19.74 4.02
N LYS A 150 -16.00 -19.67 5.21
CA LYS A 150 -15.13 -20.73 5.71
C LYS A 150 -15.89 -22.05 5.92
N ALA A 151 -17.13 -21.98 6.39
CA ALA A 151 -17.99 -23.15 6.53
C ALA A 151 -18.39 -23.72 5.15
N ARG A 152 -18.70 -22.86 4.17
CA ARG A 152 -19.11 -23.26 2.80
C ARG A 152 -17.99 -23.93 2.02
N LEU A 153 -16.77 -23.37 2.10
CA LEU A 153 -15.64 -23.79 1.27
C LEU A 153 -14.65 -24.72 1.97
N GLY A 154 -14.76 -24.86 3.31
CA GLY A 154 -13.88 -25.70 4.11
C GLY A 154 -12.57 -25.02 4.49
N SER A 155 -11.71 -25.73 5.23
CA SER A 155 -10.43 -25.28 5.75
C SER A 155 -9.22 -26.09 5.22
N ASP A 156 -9.42 -26.89 4.18
CA ASP A 156 -8.39 -27.67 3.48
C ASP A 156 -7.40 -26.79 2.72
N VAL A 157 -7.83 -25.58 2.36
CA VAL A 157 -7.01 -24.53 1.76
C VAL A 157 -6.87 -23.38 2.76
N PRO A 158 -5.64 -22.88 3.02
CA PRO A 158 -5.42 -21.77 3.94
C PRO A 158 -6.22 -20.52 3.59
N TRP A 159 -6.71 -19.81 4.61
CA TRP A 159 -7.42 -18.57 4.43
C TRP A 159 -6.52 -17.35 4.64
N VAL A 160 -6.73 -16.36 3.79
CA VAL A 160 -6.12 -15.04 3.90
C VAL A 160 -7.23 -14.00 3.82
N VAL A 161 -7.19 -13.00 4.69
CA VAL A 161 -8.07 -11.84 4.60
C VAL A 161 -7.27 -10.62 4.18
N THR A 162 -7.90 -9.74 3.44
CA THR A 162 -7.23 -8.52 2.97
C THR A 162 -8.21 -7.36 2.88
N GLY A 163 -7.67 -6.15 2.82
CA GLY A 163 -8.50 -4.96 2.63
C GLY A 163 -7.70 -3.67 2.67
N HIS A 164 -8.33 -2.64 2.16
CA HIS A 164 -7.80 -1.28 2.14
C HIS A 164 -8.66 -0.39 3.05
N SER A 165 -8.03 0.58 3.71
CA SER A 165 -8.74 1.55 4.56
C SER A 165 -9.55 0.84 5.64
N LEU A 166 -10.87 1.09 5.72
CA LEU A 166 -11.80 0.39 6.61
C LEU A 166 -11.76 -1.13 6.41
N GLY A 167 -11.71 -1.61 5.15
CA GLY A 167 -11.57 -3.04 4.84
C GLY A 167 -10.31 -3.65 5.46
N GLY A 168 -9.23 -2.88 5.58
CA GLY A 168 -8.01 -3.29 6.29
C GLY A 168 -8.23 -3.46 7.80
N ALA A 169 -9.02 -2.58 8.42
CA ALA A 169 -9.41 -2.74 9.83
C ALA A 169 -10.29 -3.98 10.04
N LEU A 170 -11.24 -4.25 9.14
CA LEU A 170 -12.06 -5.47 9.17
C LEU A 170 -11.20 -6.74 9.03
N ALA A 171 -10.22 -6.73 8.12
CA ALA A 171 -9.26 -7.82 7.96
C ALA A 171 -8.41 -8.02 9.24
N THR A 172 -8.05 -6.94 9.95
CA THR A 172 -7.38 -7.01 11.25
C THR A 172 -8.24 -7.74 12.26
N GLU A 173 -9.50 -7.35 12.44
CA GLU A 173 -10.44 -7.95 13.40
C GLU A 173 -10.65 -9.45 13.13
N VAL A 174 -10.83 -9.83 11.86
CA VAL A 174 -10.98 -11.25 11.48
C VAL A 174 -9.70 -12.03 11.78
N SER A 175 -8.52 -11.48 11.48
CA SER A 175 -7.23 -12.13 11.74
C SER A 175 -6.92 -12.27 13.24
N VAL A 176 -7.39 -11.34 14.09
CA VAL A 176 -7.28 -11.49 15.55
C VAL A 176 -8.20 -12.61 16.05
N ALA A 177 -9.45 -12.64 15.58
CA ALA A 177 -10.42 -13.66 15.97
C ALA A 177 -10.10 -15.08 15.47
N HIS A 178 -9.28 -15.18 14.41
CA HIS A 178 -8.92 -16.45 13.76
C HIS A 178 -7.39 -16.59 13.63
N PRO A 179 -6.70 -17.23 14.60
CA PRO A 179 -5.24 -17.33 14.65
C PRO A 179 -4.58 -18.04 13.46
N ASP A 180 -5.33 -18.87 12.76
CA ASP A 180 -4.92 -19.59 11.55
C ASP A 180 -4.95 -18.71 10.28
N VAL A 181 -5.56 -17.52 10.34
CA VAL A 181 -5.78 -16.64 9.20
C VAL A 181 -4.69 -15.57 9.09
N ARG A 182 -4.06 -15.49 7.93
CA ARG A 182 -3.15 -14.37 7.62
C ARG A 182 -3.93 -13.16 7.12
N ALA A 183 -3.38 -11.97 7.33
CA ALA A 183 -3.97 -10.74 6.81
C ALA A 183 -2.94 -9.82 6.16
N TYR A 184 -3.36 -9.21 5.05
CA TYR A 184 -2.61 -8.17 4.35
C TYR A 184 -3.47 -6.92 4.24
N MET A 185 -2.98 -5.80 4.75
CA MET A 185 -3.72 -4.56 4.83
C MET A 185 -2.97 -3.42 4.14
N PHE A 186 -3.72 -2.54 3.47
CA PHE A 186 -3.20 -1.46 2.64
C PHE A 186 -3.78 -0.12 3.09
N ASN A 187 -2.93 0.86 3.45
CA ASN A 187 -3.36 2.13 4.01
C ASN A 187 -4.48 1.93 5.05
N THR A 188 -4.29 0.98 5.96
CA THR A 188 -5.36 0.52 6.85
C THR A 188 -5.82 1.61 7.80
N SER A 189 -7.13 1.63 8.09
CA SER A 189 -7.69 2.46 9.16
C SER A 189 -7.11 2.03 10.52
N PRO A 190 -6.70 2.97 11.37
CA PRO A 190 -6.21 2.68 12.72
C PRO A 190 -7.33 2.42 13.75
N PHE A 191 -8.60 2.43 13.31
CA PHE A 191 -9.77 2.28 14.17
C PHE A 191 -10.21 0.82 14.25
N TYR A 192 -9.39 -0.03 14.84
CA TYR A 192 -9.71 -1.41 15.22
C TYR A 192 -9.94 -1.52 16.74
N ARG A 193 -10.63 -2.57 17.20
CA ARG A 193 -11.08 -2.73 18.59
C ARG A 193 -10.38 -3.86 19.32
N SER A 194 -10.01 -4.93 18.62
CA SER A 194 -9.35 -6.10 19.21
C SER A 194 -7.92 -5.78 19.66
N ASP A 195 -7.37 -6.61 20.56
CA ASP A 195 -5.95 -6.56 20.92
C ASP A 195 -5.10 -7.03 19.74
N VAL A 196 -4.53 -6.07 19.02
CA VAL A 196 -3.73 -6.34 17.81
C VAL A 196 -2.36 -6.95 18.10
N ARG A 197 -1.97 -7.12 19.36
CA ARG A 197 -0.77 -7.88 19.73
C ARG A 197 -0.98 -9.37 19.51
N GLU A 198 -2.22 -9.84 19.65
CA GLU A 198 -2.56 -11.22 19.35
C GLU A 198 -2.36 -11.49 17.84
N ASN A 199 -1.67 -12.58 17.54
CA ASN A 199 -1.39 -13.02 16.15
C ASN A 199 -0.70 -11.97 15.25
N ALA A 200 -0.01 -10.97 15.81
CA ALA A 200 0.59 -9.85 15.06
C ALA A 200 1.53 -10.33 13.93
N LEU A 201 2.22 -11.46 14.11
CA LEU A 201 3.10 -12.09 13.10
C LEU A 201 2.35 -12.63 11.88
N ARG A 202 1.03 -12.83 11.97
CA ARG A 202 0.17 -13.26 10.86
C ARG A 202 -0.29 -12.11 9.98
N ARG A 203 0.04 -10.88 10.34
CA ARG A 203 -0.41 -9.67 9.66
C ARG A 203 0.75 -8.89 9.06
N THR A 204 0.50 -8.37 7.87
CA THR A 204 1.41 -7.48 7.13
C THR A 204 0.66 -6.25 6.66
N VAL A 205 1.24 -5.08 6.87
CA VAL A 205 0.67 -3.79 6.45
C VAL A 205 1.60 -3.09 5.48
N PHE A 206 1.04 -2.60 4.38
CA PHE A 206 1.70 -1.64 3.49
C PHE A 206 0.97 -0.30 3.54
N ASN A 207 1.73 0.75 3.79
CA ASN A 207 1.21 2.12 3.81
C ASN A 207 1.99 3.00 2.84
N GLU A 208 1.27 3.87 2.13
CA GLU A 208 1.90 4.98 1.42
C GLU A 208 2.31 6.07 2.42
N ARG A 209 3.52 6.58 2.28
CA ARG A 209 4.05 7.61 3.17
C ARG A 209 3.25 8.91 3.05
N GLY A 210 2.73 9.38 4.18
CA GLY A 210 1.99 10.65 4.26
C GLY A 210 0.56 10.57 3.73
N GLU A 211 -0.02 9.36 3.60
CA GLU A 211 -1.45 9.21 3.40
C GLU A 211 -2.23 9.73 4.62
N VAL A 212 -3.51 10.01 4.44
CA VAL A 212 -4.31 10.81 5.38
C VAL A 212 -4.52 10.13 6.74
N LEU A 213 -4.71 8.80 6.80
CA LEU A 213 -4.99 8.06 8.02
C LEU A 213 -3.75 7.85 8.91
N ARG A 214 -2.55 7.97 8.34
CA ARG A 214 -1.28 7.87 9.09
C ARG A 214 -1.17 8.90 10.22
N ARG A 215 -1.90 10.00 10.15
CA ARG A 215 -1.96 11.01 11.23
C ARG A 215 -2.64 10.50 12.50
N PHE A 216 -3.46 9.47 12.37
CA PHE A 216 -4.21 8.84 13.45
C PHE A 216 -3.63 7.46 13.84
N ALA A 217 -2.51 7.07 13.22
CA ALA A 217 -1.91 5.76 13.44
C ALA A 217 -1.48 5.60 14.90
N ARG A 218 -1.78 4.43 15.46
CA ARG A 218 -1.35 4.01 16.79
C ARG A 218 0.08 3.48 16.68
N PHE A 219 1.07 4.32 16.94
CA PHE A 219 2.47 3.92 16.84
C PHE A 219 2.89 2.94 17.92
N ASP A 220 2.25 3.02 19.10
CA ASP A 220 2.53 2.13 20.25
C ASP A 220 1.81 0.79 20.14
N ASP A 221 0.86 0.67 19.20
CA ASP A 221 0.03 -0.52 19.04
C ASP A 221 -0.26 -0.74 17.54
N PRO A 222 0.75 -1.11 16.75
CA PRO A 222 0.61 -1.28 15.31
C PRO A 222 -0.28 -2.48 14.98
N PRO A 223 -1.06 -2.44 13.88
CA PRO A 223 -2.01 -3.49 13.53
C PRO A 223 -1.35 -4.81 13.08
N ALA A 224 -0.03 -4.83 12.92
CA ALA A 224 0.74 -5.96 12.43
C ALA A 224 2.17 -5.93 12.97
N ALA A 225 2.82 -7.09 13.06
CA ALA A 225 4.26 -7.16 13.32
C ALA A 225 5.10 -6.65 12.13
N ASN A 226 4.60 -6.85 10.89
CA ASN A 226 5.28 -6.42 9.67
C ASN A 226 4.58 -5.17 9.10
N VAL A 227 5.18 -4.00 9.29
CA VAL A 227 4.66 -2.73 8.77
C VAL A 227 5.66 -2.11 7.81
N PHE A 228 5.29 -2.03 6.55
CA PHE A 228 6.06 -1.39 5.49
C PHE A 228 5.44 -0.02 5.18
N THR A 229 6.28 1.01 5.18
CA THR A 229 5.88 2.35 4.71
C THR A 229 6.72 2.69 3.49
N ILE A 230 6.09 2.71 2.34
CA ILE A 230 6.71 3.02 1.05
C ILE A 230 6.30 4.42 0.59
N ASN A 231 7.04 5.03 -0.31
CA ASN A 231 6.78 6.37 -0.80
C ASN A 231 6.80 6.37 -2.33
N CYS A 232 5.70 5.94 -2.92
CA CYS A 232 5.56 5.81 -4.37
C CYS A 232 5.08 7.09 -5.04
N GLU A 233 4.31 7.88 -4.29
CA GLU A 233 3.63 9.09 -4.76
C GLU A 233 4.09 10.35 -4.00
N PRO A 234 5.41 10.71 -4.03
CA PRO A 234 5.97 11.75 -3.15
C PRO A 234 5.38 13.14 -3.39
N ARG A 235 4.85 13.40 -4.59
CA ARG A 235 4.33 14.72 -5.01
C ARG A 235 2.81 14.86 -4.86
N ARG A 236 2.11 13.81 -4.49
CA ARG A 236 0.66 13.81 -4.35
C ARG A 236 0.22 14.24 -2.96
N ASN A 237 -1.01 14.74 -2.85
CA ASN A 237 -1.60 15.08 -1.56
C ASN A 237 -2.00 13.83 -0.76
N ALA A 238 -2.28 14.01 0.54
CA ALA A 238 -2.57 12.91 1.46
C ALA A 238 -3.80 12.07 1.10
N LEU A 239 -4.82 12.69 0.49
CA LEU A 239 -6.04 12.00 0.04
C LEU A 239 -5.76 11.11 -1.18
N PHE A 240 -4.98 11.61 -2.15
CA PHE A 240 -4.56 10.79 -3.29
C PHE A 240 -3.72 9.60 -2.85
N LYS A 241 -2.79 9.83 -1.92
CA LYS A 241 -1.92 8.78 -1.33
C LYS A 241 -2.71 7.70 -0.58
N HIS A 242 -3.92 8.03 -0.14
CA HIS A 242 -4.80 7.05 0.49
C HIS A 242 -5.48 6.10 -0.49
N LYS A 243 -5.55 6.43 -1.79
CA LYS A 243 -6.19 5.54 -2.77
C LYS A 243 -5.52 4.18 -2.83
N VAL A 244 -6.33 3.13 -2.96
CA VAL A 244 -5.83 1.75 -3.00
C VAL A 244 -5.05 1.46 -4.29
N ARG A 245 -5.57 1.90 -5.46
CA ARG A 245 -4.98 1.55 -6.76
C ARG A 245 -3.54 2.04 -6.95
N PRO A 246 -3.16 3.29 -6.66
CA PRO A 246 -1.77 3.72 -6.78
C PRO A 246 -0.81 2.95 -5.87
N LEU A 247 -1.25 2.61 -4.65
CA LEU A 247 -0.46 1.80 -3.73
C LEU A 247 -0.29 0.36 -4.26
N ALA A 248 -1.37 -0.24 -4.75
CA ALA A 248 -1.34 -1.58 -5.33
C ALA A 248 -0.48 -1.64 -6.61
N ASP A 249 -0.54 -0.63 -7.47
CA ASP A 249 0.32 -0.50 -8.64
C ASP A 249 1.79 -0.49 -8.23
N CYS A 250 2.15 0.32 -7.23
CA CYS A 250 3.51 0.39 -6.75
C CYS A 250 4.00 -0.92 -6.14
N ILE A 251 3.20 -1.56 -5.28
CA ILE A 251 3.54 -2.87 -4.70
C ILE A 251 3.75 -3.92 -5.81
N THR A 252 2.86 -3.94 -6.81
CA THR A 252 2.96 -4.86 -7.95
C THR A 252 4.21 -4.58 -8.78
N TRP A 253 4.54 -3.29 -8.99
CA TRP A 253 5.76 -2.88 -9.66
C TRP A 253 7.02 -3.35 -8.92
N ILE A 254 7.10 -3.13 -7.60
CA ILE A 254 8.21 -3.58 -6.76
C ILE A 254 8.34 -5.11 -6.81
N ALA A 255 7.22 -5.83 -6.71
CA ALA A 255 7.18 -7.29 -6.77
C ALA A 255 7.70 -7.82 -8.12
N ALA A 256 7.46 -7.10 -9.21
CA ALA A 256 7.85 -7.51 -10.56
C ALA A 256 9.39 -7.61 -10.75
N TYR A 257 10.20 -7.01 -9.87
CA TYR A 257 11.65 -7.23 -9.86
C TYR A 257 12.07 -8.64 -9.41
N ALA A 258 11.16 -9.38 -8.77
CA ALA A 258 11.44 -10.72 -8.27
C ALA A 258 10.37 -11.77 -8.64
N SER A 259 9.25 -11.34 -9.22
CA SER A 259 8.13 -12.21 -9.59
C SER A 259 7.71 -12.02 -11.04
N THR A 260 7.74 -13.10 -11.81
CA THR A 260 7.25 -13.12 -13.21
C THR A 260 5.75 -12.83 -13.28
N ASP A 261 4.94 -13.35 -12.34
CA ASP A 261 3.50 -13.10 -12.34
C ASP A 261 3.18 -11.62 -12.05
N ALA A 262 3.90 -11.00 -11.12
CA ALA A 262 3.76 -9.56 -10.88
C ALA A 262 4.15 -8.74 -12.13
N TYR A 263 5.23 -9.15 -12.82
CA TYR A 263 5.63 -8.53 -14.07
C TYR A 263 4.57 -8.65 -15.17
N GLU A 264 3.93 -9.80 -15.29
CA GLU A 264 2.81 -9.99 -16.23
C GLU A 264 1.61 -9.08 -15.86
N VAL A 265 1.32 -8.90 -14.58
CA VAL A 265 0.27 -7.98 -14.11
C VAL A 265 0.63 -6.52 -14.46
N VAL A 266 1.89 -6.11 -14.25
CA VAL A 266 2.39 -4.78 -14.63
C VAL A 266 2.14 -4.53 -16.12
N LYS A 267 2.58 -5.44 -16.98
CA LYS A 267 2.42 -5.32 -18.45
C LYS A 267 0.96 -5.30 -18.88
N ALA A 268 0.17 -6.23 -18.32
CA ALA A 268 -1.22 -6.43 -18.74
C ALA A 268 -2.14 -5.26 -18.34
N ASN A 269 -1.79 -4.51 -17.30
CA ASN A 269 -2.57 -3.36 -16.82
C ASN A 269 -1.90 -2.01 -17.12
N GLY A 270 -0.77 -1.99 -17.82
CA GLY A 270 -0.09 -0.75 -18.17
C GLY A 270 0.37 0.06 -16.95
N ILE A 271 0.82 -0.64 -15.89
CA ILE A 271 1.26 0.03 -14.66
C ILE A 271 2.51 0.86 -14.95
N ALA A 272 2.44 2.14 -14.64
CA ALA A 272 3.55 3.06 -14.87
C ALA A 272 4.64 2.92 -13.79
N LYS A 273 5.87 3.22 -14.20
CA LYS A 273 7.02 3.30 -13.31
C LYS A 273 6.78 4.31 -12.18
N PRO A 274 7.00 3.93 -10.90
CA PRO A 274 6.90 4.86 -9.79
C PRO A 274 7.85 6.06 -9.96
N LEU A 275 7.37 7.27 -9.65
CA LEU A 275 8.13 8.51 -9.79
C LEU A 275 9.43 8.55 -8.98
N VAL A 276 9.55 7.69 -7.99
CA VAL A 276 10.73 7.61 -7.10
C VAL A 276 11.83 6.71 -7.65
N GLU A 277 11.53 5.91 -8.67
CA GLU A 277 12.56 5.07 -9.28
C GLU A 277 13.47 5.83 -10.22
N CYS A 278 14.72 5.37 -10.31
CA CYS A 278 15.71 5.92 -11.22
C CYS A 278 15.39 5.59 -12.68
N GLY A 279 15.98 6.37 -13.57
CA GLY A 279 15.86 6.22 -15.01
C GLY A 279 14.72 7.05 -15.62
N SER A 280 14.49 6.84 -16.92
CA SER A 280 13.44 7.53 -17.67
C SER A 280 12.06 7.02 -17.25
N PRO A 281 11.03 7.89 -17.19
CA PRO A 281 9.64 7.45 -17.03
C PRO A 281 9.18 6.46 -18.09
N ASP A 282 9.77 6.55 -19.29
CA ASP A 282 9.40 5.71 -20.45
C ASP A 282 10.14 4.36 -20.47
N GLU A 283 11.06 4.12 -19.52
CA GLU A 283 11.71 2.83 -19.42
C GLU A 283 10.73 1.77 -18.95
N SER A 284 10.64 0.70 -19.75
CA SER A 284 9.88 -0.48 -19.36
C SER A 284 10.49 -1.13 -18.11
N HIS A 285 9.63 -1.74 -17.28
CA HIS A 285 10.10 -2.50 -16.12
C HIS A 285 11.03 -3.65 -16.61
N PRO A 286 12.24 -3.77 -16.06
CA PRO A 286 13.24 -4.71 -16.57
C PRO A 286 12.95 -6.18 -16.27
N GLY A 287 11.96 -6.48 -15.40
CA GLY A 287 11.63 -7.85 -15.00
C GLY A 287 12.55 -8.43 -13.90
N PRO A 288 12.33 -9.70 -13.52
CA PRO A 288 13.02 -10.32 -12.39
C PRO A 288 14.55 -10.43 -12.53
N ALA A 289 15.06 -10.55 -13.75
CA ALA A 289 16.51 -10.72 -14.00
C ALA A 289 17.29 -9.39 -13.99
N ALA A 290 16.61 -8.27 -13.93
CA ALA A 290 17.25 -6.97 -14.05
C ALA A 290 18.05 -6.59 -12.81
N ARG A 291 19.20 -6.01 -13.05
CA ARG A 291 20.07 -5.46 -12.01
C ARG A 291 20.35 -4.00 -12.30
N GLN A 292 20.43 -3.21 -11.26
CA GLN A 292 20.86 -1.82 -11.34
C GLN A 292 22.37 -1.79 -11.64
N ALA A 293 22.76 -1.22 -12.78
CA ALA A 293 24.18 -1.11 -13.17
C ALA A 293 24.89 0.03 -12.41
N GLU A 294 24.16 1.09 -12.10
CA GLU A 294 24.67 2.28 -11.42
C GLU A 294 23.81 2.60 -10.20
N PRO A 295 24.36 3.31 -9.17
CA PRO A 295 23.57 3.73 -8.03
C PRO A 295 22.34 4.53 -8.45
N CYS A 296 21.19 4.16 -7.89
CA CYS A 296 19.96 4.89 -8.10
C CYS A 296 20.02 6.22 -7.35
N VAL A 297 20.32 7.31 -8.05
CA VAL A 297 20.37 8.66 -7.48
C VAL A 297 19.22 9.48 -8.05
N HIS A 298 18.09 9.48 -7.37
CA HIS A 298 16.96 10.34 -7.71
C HIS A 298 17.15 11.72 -7.07
N ILE A 299 18.02 12.56 -7.68
CA ILE A 299 18.16 13.95 -7.28
C ILE A 299 16.93 14.69 -7.83
N ALA A 300 16.03 15.10 -6.94
CA ALA A 300 15.08 16.14 -7.28
C ALA A 300 15.90 17.40 -7.63
N ARG A 301 16.19 17.60 -8.91
CA ARG A 301 16.77 18.87 -9.38
C ARG A 301 15.82 19.96 -8.92
N ARG A 302 16.19 20.72 -7.90
CA ARG A 302 15.62 22.05 -7.70
C ARG A 302 15.76 22.70 -9.07
N LYS A 303 14.64 23.04 -9.72
CA LYS A 303 14.67 23.96 -10.84
C LYS A 303 15.50 25.14 -10.33
N ALA A 304 16.71 25.28 -10.84
CA ALA A 304 17.48 26.49 -10.63
C ALA A 304 16.51 27.60 -11.04
N LYS A 305 16.15 28.49 -10.13
CA LYS A 305 15.52 29.74 -10.52
C LYS A 305 16.44 30.28 -11.60
N ALA A 306 15.96 30.34 -12.82
CA ALA A 306 16.62 31.12 -13.86
C ALA A 306 16.78 32.49 -13.24
N LYS A 307 18.00 32.86 -12.90
CA LYS A 307 18.35 34.24 -12.63
C LYS A 307 18.02 34.92 -13.94
N ASP A 308 17.02 35.74 -13.90
CA ASP A 308 16.70 36.70 -14.94
C ASP A 308 17.81 37.75 -14.90
N ASP A 309 18.96 37.45 -15.53
CA ASP A 309 20.03 38.39 -15.82
C ASP A 309 19.64 39.16 -17.08
N SER A 310 18.55 39.91 -16.98
CA SER A 310 18.29 41.04 -17.86
C SER A 310 18.90 42.32 -17.24
N SER A 311 20.20 42.32 -17.02
CA SER A 311 20.95 43.58 -16.98
C SER A 311 21.24 43.99 -18.41
N THR A 312 20.29 44.65 -19.03
CA THR A 312 20.51 45.49 -20.21
C THR A 312 21.60 46.48 -19.90
N ILE A 313 22.80 46.21 -20.43
CA ILE A 313 23.86 47.19 -20.55
C ILE A 313 23.44 48.19 -21.63
N GLU A 314 22.99 49.34 -21.20
CA GLU A 314 22.74 50.48 -22.06
C GLU A 314 24.08 50.96 -22.63
N PRO A 315 24.27 51.05 -23.97
CA PRO A 315 25.52 51.55 -24.51
C PRO A 315 25.64 53.07 -24.28
N ALA A 316 26.74 53.49 -23.66
CA ALA A 316 27.07 54.89 -23.45
C ALA A 316 27.17 55.63 -24.80
N ALA A 317 26.41 56.73 -24.92
CA ALA A 317 26.46 57.64 -26.08
C ALA A 317 27.81 58.34 -26.14
N PRO A 318 28.39 58.56 -27.33
CA PRO A 318 29.64 59.26 -27.50
C PRO A 318 29.47 60.81 -27.26
N SER A 319 30.30 61.34 -26.40
CA SER A 319 30.43 62.79 -26.18
C SER A 319 31.01 63.50 -27.41
N ARG A 320 30.33 64.53 -27.80
CA ARG A 320 30.90 65.59 -28.67
C ARG A 320 31.53 66.70 -27.85
#